data_05b2701adff6e24f7309f049f86a47c8
#
_entry.id   05b2701adff6e24f7309f049f86a47c8
#
_cell.length_a   1.000
_cell.length_b   1.000
_cell.length_c   1.000
_cell.angle_alpha   90.00
_cell.angle_beta   90.00
_cell.angle_gamma   90.00
#
_symmetry.space_group_name_H-M   'P 1'
#
loop_
_entity.id
_entity.type
_entity.pdbx_description
1 polymer ?
#
loop_
_entity_poly.entity_id
_entity_poly.type
_entity_poly.pdbx_seq_one_letter_code
_entity_poly.pdbx_strand_id
1 'polypeptide(L)'
;MCRLFGMNAGDHEAHVSYWLLDASDSILAESHRNPDGTGIGWFGPDGLPHIQKQPKSAFDDPQFRHQATSVRANTLVTHVRAATAGHDTLVNTHPFLIDGLIVAHNG
;
A
#
# COMPACT_ATOMS: atom_id res chain seq x y z
N MET A 1 -5.10 14.81 1.30
CA MET A 1 -6.07 13.71 1.50
C MET A 1 -5.42 12.39 1.07
N CYS A 2 -5.54 11.38 1.88
CA CYS A 2 -4.97 10.06 1.58
C CYS A 2 -5.66 9.38 0.38
N ARG A 3 -4.99 8.38 -0.19
CA ARG A 3 -5.57 7.50 -1.22
C ARG A 3 -5.37 6.06 -0.82
N LEU A 4 -6.33 5.26 -1.17
CA LEU A 4 -6.36 3.83 -0.85
C LEU A 4 -6.78 3.05 -2.09
N PHE A 5 -6.09 1.94 -2.33
CA PHE A 5 -6.47 0.97 -3.35
C PHE A 5 -6.64 -0.39 -2.68
N GLY A 6 -7.73 -1.05 -2.97
CA GLY A 6 -8.01 -2.40 -2.50
C GLY A 6 -8.32 -3.32 -3.66
N MET A 7 -7.87 -4.55 -3.57
CA MET A 7 -8.10 -5.57 -4.59
C MET A 7 -8.50 -6.89 -3.95
N ASN A 8 -9.49 -7.53 -4.52
CA ASN A 8 -9.81 -8.92 -4.26
C ASN A 8 -10.01 -9.61 -5.61
N ALA A 9 -9.12 -10.52 -5.95
CA ALA A 9 -9.14 -11.27 -7.21
C ALA A 9 -9.76 -12.67 -7.05
N GLY A 10 -10.40 -12.96 -5.92
CA GLY A 10 -11.03 -14.25 -5.67
C GLY A 10 -10.01 -15.37 -5.52
N ASP A 11 -10.18 -16.43 -6.30
CA ASP A 11 -9.30 -17.59 -6.24
C ASP A 11 -8.00 -17.44 -7.04
N HIS A 12 -7.82 -16.31 -7.72
CA HIS A 12 -6.66 -16.05 -8.55
C HIS A 12 -5.69 -15.13 -7.85
N GLU A 13 -4.41 -15.39 -8.01
CA GLU A 13 -3.38 -14.43 -7.70
C GLU A 13 -3.22 -13.46 -8.87
N ALA A 14 -3.18 -12.16 -8.59
CA ALA A 14 -3.07 -11.13 -9.60
C ALA A 14 -1.81 -10.29 -9.39
N HIS A 15 -1.26 -9.79 -10.50
CA HIS A 15 -0.26 -8.73 -10.48
C HIS A 15 -0.95 -7.38 -10.31
N VAL A 16 -0.33 -6.50 -9.55
CA VAL A 16 -0.91 -5.19 -9.20
C VAL A 16 -0.11 -4.02 -9.76
N SER A 17 0.97 -4.30 -10.48
CA SER A 17 1.90 -3.27 -10.96
C SER A 17 1.21 -2.18 -11.78
N TYR A 18 0.24 -2.53 -12.61
CA TYR A 18 -0.51 -1.54 -13.39
C TYR A 18 -1.19 -0.51 -12.48
N TRP A 19 -1.95 -0.99 -11.50
CA TRP A 19 -2.73 -0.12 -10.61
C TRP A 19 -1.85 0.68 -9.66
N LEU A 20 -0.71 0.13 -9.28
CA LEU A 20 0.18 0.77 -8.33
C LEU A 20 1.21 1.68 -8.99
N LEU A 21 1.63 1.39 -10.23
CA LEU A 21 2.73 2.10 -10.89
C LEU A 21 2.34 2.78 -12.20
N ASP A 22 1.53 2.15 -13.05
CA ASP A 22 1.43 2.53 -14.46
C ASP A 22 0.16 3.28 -14.83
N ALA A 23 -0.95 3.07 -14.12
CA ALA A 23 -2.20 3.78 -14.37
C ALA A 23 -2.01 5.30 -14.17
N SER A 24 -2.78 6.10 -14.89
CA SER A 24 -2.69 7.57 -14.80
C SER A 24 -2.99 8.08 -13.39
N ASP A 25 -3.82 7.37 -12.63
CA ASP A 25 -4.15 7.64 -11.25
C ASP A 25 -3.60 6.55 -10.31
N SER A 26 -2.45 5.98 -10.68
CA SER A 26 -1.79 4.95 -9.89
C SER A 26 -1.46 5.46 -8.47
N ILE A 27 -1.24 4.53 -7.57
CA ILE A 27 -0.78 4.87 -6.22
C ILE A 27 0.51 5.66 -6.26
N LEU A 28 1.43 5.32 -7.17
CA LEU A 28 2.66 6.08 -7.37
C LEU A 28 2.35 7.53 -7.79
N ALA A 29 1.46 7.73 -8.76
CA ALA A 29 1.06 9.07 -9.18
C ALA A 29 0.40 9.86 -8.04
N GLU A 30 -0.47 9.22 -7.27
CA GLU A 30 -1.15 9.87 -6.14
C GLU A 30 -0.19 10.21 -5.00
N SER A 31 0.96 9.57 -4.91
CA SER A 31 1.95 9.85 -3.87
C SER A 31 2.58 11.24 -4.01
N HIS A 32 2.47 11.88 -5.17
CA HIS A 32 2.88 13.29 -5.32
C HIS A 32 2.08 14.23 -4.44
N ARG A 33 0.79 13.94 -4.26
CA ARG A 33 -0.11 14.74 -3.42
C ARG A 33 -0.22 14.21 -2.01
N ASN A 34 0.25 12.97 -1.79
CA ASN A 34 0.14 12.26 -0.53
C ASN A 34 1.50 11.66 -0.18
N PRO A 35 2.49 12.52 0.19
CA PRO A 35 3.89 12.09 0.26
C PRO A 35 4.34 11.60 1.65
N ASP A 36 3.43 11.50 2.61
CA ASP A 36 3.79 11.38 4.02
C ASP A 36 3.86 9.94 4.52
N GLY A 37 3.63 8.99 3.63
CA GLY A 37 3.74 7.57 3.95
C GLY A 37 3.17 6.71 2.84
N THR A 38 3.73 5.53 2.65
CA THR A 38 3.31 4.58 1.62
C THR A 38 3.40 3.17 2.18
N GLY A 39 2.39 2.34 1.89
CA GLY A 39 2.42 0.96 2.32
C GLY A 39 1.57 0.04 1.47
N ILE A 40 1.97 -1.23 1.47
CA ILE A 40 1.27 -2.33 0.83
C ILE A 40 1.06 -3.41 1.87
N GLY A 41 -0.16 -3.95 1.94
CA GLY A 41 -0.48 -5.12 2.74
C GLY A 41 -1.16 -6.18 1.88
N TRP A 42 -0.78 -7.43 2.04
CA TRP A 42 -1.34 -8.52 1.24
C TRP A 42 -1.32 -9.83 2.02
N PHE A 43 -2.11 -10.79 1.57
CA PHE A 43 -2.06 -12.16 2.07
C PHE A 43 -1.26 -13.00 1.09
N GLY A 44 -0.22 -13.66 1.58
CA GLY A 44 0.63 -14.51 0.77
C GLY A 44 0.03 -15.90 0.51
N PRO A 45 0.72 -16.75 -0.26
CA PRO A 45 0.27 -18.11 -0.54
C PRO A 45 0.17 -18.99 0.71
N ASP A 46 0.88 -18.60 1.78
CA ASP A 46 0.77 -19.25 3.10
C ASP A 46 -0.48 -18.85 3.87
N GLY A 47 -1.30 -17.93 3.34
CA GLY A 47 -2.47 -17.38 4.01
C GLY A 47 -2.16 -16.37 5.11
N LEU A 48 -0.89 -16.00 5.28
CA LEU A 48 -0.47 -15.06 6.31
C LEU A 48 -0.41 -13.63 5.77
N PRO A 49 -0.71 -12.65 6.63
CA PRO A 49 -0.60 -11.25 6.23
C PRO A 49 0.85 -10.78 6.15
N HIS A 50 1.13 -9.98 5.15
CA HIS A 50 2.44 -9.35 4.95
C HIS A 50 2.23 -7.85 4.80
N ILE A 51 3.12 -7.05 5.37
CA ILE A 51 3.10 -5.59 5.24
C ILE A 51 4.49 -5.10 4.93
N GLN A 52 4.57 -4.21 3.95
CA GLN A 52 5.75 -3.42 3.66
C GLN A 52 5.32 -1.95 3.62
N LYS A 53 5.93 -1.10 4.44
CA LYS A 53 5.58 0.32 4.51
C LYS A 53 6.76 1.17 4.94
N GLN A 54 6.72 2.45 4.53
CA GLN A 54 7.72 3.45 4.90
C GLN A 54 7.04 4.81 5.10
N PRO A 55 7.52 5.64 6.04
CA PRO A 55 6.96 6.97 6.29
C PRO A 55 7.49 7.99 5.27
N LYS A 56 7.37 7.70 3.99
CA LYS A 56 7.83 8.56 2.90
C LYS A 56 7.01 8.31 1.64
N SER A 57 7.18 9.21 0.67
CA SER A 57 6.52 9.09 -0.63
C SER A 57 6.93 7.82 -1.37
N ALA A 58 5.99 7.24 -2.09
CA ALA A 58 6.27 6.11 -2.97
C ALA A 58 7.37 6.43 -4.00
N PHE A 59 7.47 7.67 -4.45
CA PHE A 59 8.52 8.09 -5.38
C PHE A 59 9.92 7.93 -4.79
N ASP A 60 10.05 8.13 -3.48
CA ASP A 60 11.32 8.09 -2.79
C ASP A 60 11.61 6.73 -2.15
N ASP A 61 10.75 5.75 -2.43
CA ASP A 61 10.85 4.43 -1.81
C ASP A 61 11.07 3.34 -2.86
N PRO A 62 12.34 2.90 -3.07
CA PRO A 62 12.63 1.79 -3.97
C PRO A 62 11.95 0.48 -3.55
N GLN A 63 11.71 0.29 -2.26
CA GLN A 63 11.02 -0.89 -1.73
C GLN A 63 9.58 -0.95 -2.23
N PHE A 64 8.91 0.20 -2.32
CA PHE A 64 7.56 0.24 -2.86
C PHE A 64 7.53 -0.27 -4.30
N ARG A 65 8.44 0.23 -5.16
CA ARG A 65 8.52 -0.23 -6.55
C ARG A 65 8.79 -1.72 -6.64
N HIS A 66 9.72 -2.20 -5.84
CA HIS A 66 10.06 -3.61 -5.83
C HIS A 66 8.84 -4.45 -5.45
N GLN A 67 8.15 -4.10 -4.38
CA GLN A 67 6.96 -4.83 -3.95
C GLN A 67 5.82 -4.72 -4.95
N ALA A 68 5.56 -3.53 -5.48
CA ALA A 68 4.50 -3.32 -6.47
C ALA A 68 4.71 -4.16 -7.74
N THR A 69 5.95 -4.43 -8.10
CA THR A 69 6.30 -5.24 -9.27
C THR A 69 6.25 -6.73 -8.98
N SER A 70 6.65 -7.15 -7.78
CA SER A 70 6.85 -8.57 -7.45
C SER A 70 5.69 -9.23 -6.73
N VAL A 71 4.85 -8.46 -6.02
CA VAL A 71 3.73 -9.04 -5.27
C VAL A 71 2.72 -9.68 -6.20
N ARG A 72 2.35 -10.91 -5.87
CA ARG A 72 1.21 -11.61 -6.45
C ARG A 72 0.33 -12.05 -5.30
N ALA A 73 -0.91 -11.60 -5.29
CA ALA A 73 -1.84 -11.91 -4.23
C ALA A 73 -3.27 -11.92 -4.76
N ASN A 74 -4.15 -12.60 -4.06
CA ASN A 74 -5.57 -12.52 -4.34
C ASN A 74 -6.26 -11.42 -3.55
N THR A 75 -5.64 -10.93 -2.49
CA THR A 75 -6.17 -9.84 -1.66
C THR A 75 -5.04 -8.90 -1.25
N LEU A 76 -5.24 -7.61 -1.52
CA LEU A 76 -4.21 -6.60 -1.32
C LEU A 76 -4.84 -5.25 -0.98
N VAL A 77 -4.20 -4.51 -0.08
CA VAL A 77 -4.53 -3.11 0.22
C VAL A 77 -3.25 -2.30 0.13
N THR A 78 -3.33 -1.14 -0.51
CA THR A 78 -2.21 -0.19 -0.53
C THR A 78 -2.73 1.21 -0.19
N HIS A 79 -1.87 2.03 0.40
CA HIS A 79 -2.26 3.34 0.94
C HIS A 79 -1.13 4.32 0.78
N VAL A 80 -1.46 5.55 0.38
CA VAL A 80 -0.56 6.70 0.45
C VAL A 80 -1.17 7.75 1.37
N ARG A 81 -0.36 8.26 2.27
CA ARG A 81 -0.77 9.13 3.35
C ARG A 81 -0.50 10.59 3.02
N ALA A 82 -1.49 11.44 3.30
CA ALA A 82 -1.30 12.88 3.47
C ALA A 82 -1.63 13.21 4.91
N ALA A 83 -0.62 13.55 5.70
CA ALA A 83 -0.78 13.74 7.13
C ALA A 83 -1.58 15.00 7.43
N THR A 84 -2.62 14.86 8.25
CA THR A 84 -3.36 15.98 8.83
C THR A 84 -3.09 16.09 10.33
N ALA A 85 -2.58 15.01 10.93
CA ALA A 85 -2.23 14.92 12.34
C ALA A 85 -1.18 13.85 12.54
N GLY A 86 -0.37 13.98 13.56
CA GLY A 86 0.70 13.04 13.90
C GLY A 86 1.95 13.26 13.04
N HIS A 87 3.01 12.61 13.46
CA HIS A 87 4.30 12.67 12.75
C HIS A 87 4.38 11.64 11.64
N ASP A 88 5.25 11.90 10.66
CA ASP A 88 5.56 10.97 9.60
C ASP A 88 6.48 9.87 10.15
N THR A 89 5.87 8.86 10.74
CA THR A 89 6.55 7.74 11.38
C THR A 89 5.99 6.42 10.86
N LEU A 90 6.74 5.35 11.05
CA LEU A 90 6.30 4.02 10.64
C LEU A 90 5.00 3.63 11.36
N VAL A 91 4.87 3.99 12.63
CA VAL A 91 3.67 3.69 13.45
C VAL A 91 2.41 4.34 12.89
N ASN A 92 2.54 5.53 12.28
CA ASN A 92 1.42 6.26 11.68
C ASN A 92 1.22 5.96 10.20
N THR A 93 2.01 5.09 9.62
CA THR A 93 1.93 4.72 8.20
C THR A 93 1.02 3.52 8.03
N HIS A 94 0.06 3.62 7.10
CA HIS A 94 -0.85 2.53 6.73
C HIS A 94 -0.21 1.59 5.71
N PRO A 95 -0.69 0.36 5.60
CA PRO A 95 -1.72 -0.26 6.43
C PRO A 95 -1.20 -0.73 7.78
N PHE A 96 -2.13 -1.08 8.66
CA PHE A 96 -1.82 -1.64 9.97
C PHE A 96 -2.13 -3.13 10.00
N LEU A 97 -1.34 -3.88 10.75
CA LEU A 97 -1.59 -5.29 11.03
C LEU A 97 -2.08 -5.42 12.46
N ILE A 98 -3.34 -5.85 12.63
CA ILE A 98 -3.98 -5.96 13.92
C ILE A 98 -4.70 -7.31 13.97
N ASP A 99 -4.27 -8.21 14.86
CA ASP A 99 -4.90 -9.52 15.07
C ASP A 99 -5.10 -10.32 13.77
N GLY A 100 -4.10 -10.30 12.89
CA GLY A 100 -4.18 -11.00 11.60
C GLY A 100 -4.98 -10.26 10.53
N LEU A 101 -5.50 -9.08 10.83
CA LEU A 101 -6.23 -8.23 9.89
C LEU A 101 -5.32 -7.14 9.35
N ILE A 102 -5.48 -6.86 8.06
CA ILE A 102 -4.82 -5.72 7.41
C ILE A 102 -5.85 -4.61 7.32
N VAL A 103 -5.53 -3.45 7.91
CA VAL A 103 -6.46 -2.33 8.05
C VAL A 103 -5.82 -1.06 7.52
N ALA A 104 -6.56 -0.31 6.70
CA ALA A 104 -6.19 1.03 6.26
C ALA A 104 -7.44 1.91 6.20
N HIS A 105 -7.26 3.23 6.37
CA HIS A 105 -8.37 4.16 6.26
C HIS A 105 -7.90 5.51 5.72
N ASN A 106 -8.81 6.21 5.06
CA ASN A 106 -8.67 7.62 4.69
C ASN A 106 -9.47 8.45 5.69
N GLY A 107 -8.77 8.96 6.69
CA GLY A 107 -9.42 9.68 7.76
C GLY A 107 -9.04 11.14 7.85
#